data_c75ed24f91d04b9eff33403274222025
#
_entry.id   c75ed24f91d04b9eff33403274222025
#
_cell.length_a   1.000
_cell.length_b   1.000
_cell.length_c   1.000
_cell.angle_alpha   90.00
_cell.angle_beta   90.00
_cell.angle_gamma   90.00
#
_symmetry.space_group_name_H-M   'P 1'
#
loop_
_entity.id
_entity.type
_entity.pdbx_description
1 polymer ?
#
loop_
_entity_poly.entity_id
_entity_poly.type
_entity_poly.pdbx_seq_one_letter_code
_entity_poly.pdbx_strand_id
1 'polypeptide(L)'
;MKEKLRMILAVTGIFLLLPLLLTVFLSGREALHIKKQWNMESLLPMLMCREIPWEYEEEMKKVQAVLTRSSLYLRIEEEKMDGEAWGNLWKEAKAAQHQKGYQQAYRSMEAAAKDTEGEMLFYQSKVCEGVFHRISSGTTRDGLEVFGKMEKGYLLSVDSNWDMYGDGYLSGQYFSEGALREQLEKAYPGLVFTEEPVENQINMYKRDKVGHILFLTVGNKTISGEEFRQLLELPSSNFTMQAADGKIRFLCKGQGHGLGLSQYGGNVLAKEGKSYKEILRYYFPECGVQKKDS
;
A
#
# COMPACT_ATOMS: atom_id res chain seq x y z
N MET A 1 9.02 2.70 -65.54
CA MET A 1 8.97 3.54 -64.33
C MET A 1 8.62 2.78 -63.03
N LYS A 2 7.61 1.92 -63.00
CA LYS A 2 7.21 1.11 -61.86
C LYS A 2 8.28 0.10 -61.35
N GLU A 3 9.04 -0.53 -62.25
CA GLU A 3 10.10 -1.47 -61.87
C GLU A 3 11.31 -0.77 -61.23
N LYS A 4 11.75 0.36 -61.76
CA LYS A 4 12.83 1.15 -61.16
C LYS A 4 12.46 1.63 -59.75
N LEU A 5 11.20 2.02 -59.52
CA LEU A 5 10.71 2.42 -58.21
C LEU A 5 10.68 1.25 -57.20
N ARG A 6 10.26 0.06 -57.66
CA ARG A 6 10.29 -1.17 -56.84
C ARG A 6 11.72 -1.57 -56.45
N MET A 7 12.66 -1.45 -57.40
CA MET A 7 14.06 -1.75 -57.15
C MET A 7 14.68 -0.74 -56.13
N ILE A 8 14.36 0.54 -56.25
CA ILE A 8 14.82 1.58 -55.30
C ILE A 8 14.24 1.28 -53.91
N LEU A 9 12.95 0.98 -53.78
CA LEU A 9 12.32 0.65 -52.50
C LEU A 9 12.91 -0.62 -51.86
N ALA A 10 13.21 -1.64 -52.65
CA ALA A 10 13.85 -2.86 -52.19
C ALA A 10 15.29 -2.62 -51.69
N VAL A 11 16.07 -1.86 -52.44
CA VAL A 11 17.46 -1.51 -52.05
C VAL A 11 17.44 -0.63 -50.78
N THR A 12 16.55 0.35 -50.70
CA THR A 12 16.42 1.21 -49.49
C THR A 12 15.98 0.36 -48.30
N GLY A 13 15.03 -0.58 -48.47
CA GLY A 13 14.59 -1.52 -47.44
C GLY A 13 15.73 -2.40 -46.92
N ILE A 14 16.56 -2.93 -47.83
CA ILE A 14 17.73 -3.74 -47.46
C ILE A 14 18.75 -2.85 -46.67
N PHE A 15 19.02 -1.63 -47.12
CA PHE A 15 19.94 -0.71 -46.42
C PHE A 15 19.47 -0.34 -45.01
N LEU A 16 18.15 -0.18 -44.81
CA LEU A 16 17.58 0.09 -43.48
C LEU A 16 17.59 -1.15 -42.57
N LEU A 17 17.41 -2.36 -43.14
CA LEU A 17 17.38 -3.59 -42.37
C LEU A 17 18.77 -4.19 -42.14
N LEU A 18 19.75 -3.89 -42.97
CA LEU A 18 21.09 -4.45 -42.89
C LEU A 18 21.78 -4.17 -41.53
N PRO A 19 21.77 -2.94 -40.98
CA PRO A 19 22.34 -2.68 -39.64
C PRO A 19 21.66 -3.50 -38.54
N LEU A 20 20.34 -3.65 -38.61
CA LEU A 20 19.56 -4.45 -37.66
C LEU A 20 19.93 -5.93 -37.75
N LEU A 21 19.99 -6.47 -38.96
CA LEU A 21 20.40 -7.86 -39.23
C LEU A 21 21.84 -8.13 -38.80
N LEU A 22 22.75 -7.17 -39.07
CA LEU A 22 24.14 -7.26 -38.64
C LEU A 22 24.28 -7.29 -37.14
N THR A 23 23.52 -6.40 -36.44
CA THR A 23 23.48 -6.34 -34.97
C THR A 23 22.97 -7.64 -34.37
N VAL A 24 21.89 -8.21 -34.94
CA VAL A 24 21.36 -9.52 -34.52
C VAL A 24 22.33 -10.65 -34.78
N PHE A 25 23.03 -10.63 -35.93
CA PHE A 25 24.00 -11.68 -36.30
C PHE A 25 25.26 -11.62 -35.42
N LEU A 26 25.77 -10.43 -35.10
CA LEU A 26 26.98 -10.25 -34.29
C LEU A 26 26.75 -10.38 -32.80
N SER A 27 25.59 -9.95 -32.31
CA SER A 27 25.27 -9.93 -30.87
C SER A 27 24.26 -11.02 -30.46
N GLY A 28 23.87 -11.89 -31.39
CA GLY A 28 22.89 -12.93 -31.17
C GLY A 28 21.47 -12.38 -30.87
N ARG A 29 20.58 -13.29 -30.45
CA ARG A 29 19.19 -12.91 -30.07
C ARG A 29 19.12 -11.93 -28.95
N GLU A 30 20.17 -11.79 -28.16
CA GLU A 30 20.23 -10.80 -27.02
C GLU A 30 20.22 -9.36 -27.50
N ALA A 31 20.65 -9.06 -28.73
CA ALA A 31 20.58 -7.69 -29.30
C ALA A 31 19.14 -7.22 -29.56
N LEU A 32 18.18 -8.16 -29.67
CA LEU A 32 16.76 -7.87 -29.82
C LEU A 32 16.04 -7.77 -28.46
N HIS A 33 16.67 -8.23 -27.40
CA HIS A 33 16.22 -7.94 -26.06
C HIS A 33 16.62 -6.48 -25.77
N ILE A 34 15.72 -5.55 -26.07
CA ILE A 34 15.66 -4.30 -25.33
C ILE A 34 15.56 -4.77 -23.87
N LYS A 35 16.67 -4.81 -23.14
CA LYS A 35 16.65 -4.99 -21.68
C LYS A 35 15.74 -3.89 -21.23
N LYS A 36 14.50 -4.24 -20.92
CA LYS A 36 13.55 -3.33 -20.28
C LYS A 36 14.23 -2.96 -18.98
N GLN A 37 14.89 -1.82 -18.97
CA GLN A 37 15.54 -1.34 -17.77
C GLN A 37 14.38 -1.02 -16.82
N TRP A 38 14.11 -1.96 -15.92
CA TRP A 38 13.11 -1.79 -14.88
C TRP A 38 13.56 -0.62 -14.02
N ASN A 39 12.80 0.46 -14.06
CA ASN A 39 13.09 1.65 -13.29
C ASN A 39 11.99 1.80 -12.23
N MET A 40 12.39 1.80 -10.96
CA MET A 40 11.53 1.99 -9.81
C MET A 40 10.72 3.28 -9.93
N GLU A 41 11.36 4.39 -10.34
CA GLU A 41 10.71 5.69 -10.48
C GLU A 41 9.57 5.68 -11.53
N SER A 42 9.68 4.87 -12.59
CA SER A 42 8.62 4.74 -13.60
C SER A 42 7.38 4.00 -13.11
N LEU A 43 7.51 3.16 -12.07
CA LEU A 43 6.39 2.46 -11.44
C LEU A 43 5.69 3.29 -10.38
N LEU A 44 6.43 4.18 -9.72
CA LEU A 44 5.99 4.91 -8.54
C LEU A 44 4.67 5.67 -8.77
N PRO A 45 4.48 6.48 -9.83
CA PRO A 45 3.22 7.17 -10.07
C PRO A 45 2.02 6.23 -10.23
N MET A 46 2.23 5.07 -10.86
CA MET A 46 1.17 4.09 -11.08
C MET A 46 0.73 3.43 -9.78
N LEU A 47 1.67 3.09 -8.89
CA LEU A 47 1.38 2.55 -7.57
C LEU A 47 0.65 3.59 -6.72
N MET A 48 1.13 4.83 -6.69
CA MET A 48 0.50 5.92 -5.96
C MET A 48 -0.96 6.17 -6.40
N CYS A 49 -1.30 6.01 -7.68
CA CYS A 49 -2.68 6.13 -8.16
C CYS A 49 -3.66 5.14 -7.49
N ARG A 50 -3.16 4.06 -6.91
CA ARG A 50 -3.96 3.05 -6.20
C ARG A 50 -4.00 3.29 -4.69
N GLU A 51 -2.98 3.96 -4.17
CA GLU A 51 -2.74 4.09 -2.74
C GLU A 51 -3.38 5.34 -2.14
N ILE A 52 -3.45 6.44 -2.92
CA ILE A 52 -3.92 7.74 -2.41
C ILE A 52 -4.87 8.42 -3.39
N PRO A 53 -5.93 9.12 -2.92
CA PRO A 53 -6.79 9.95 -3.77
C PRO A 53 -5.99 11.05 -4.48
N TRP A 54 -6.22 11.22 -5.77
CA TRP A 54 -5.52 12.25 -6.57
C TRP A 54 -5.97 13.68 -6.21
N GLU A 55 -7.11 13.83 -5.55
CA GLU A 55 -7.65 15.10 -5.04
C GLU A 55 -6.92 15.62 -3.80
N TYR A 56 -6.05 14.81 -3.18
CA TYR A 56 -5.26 15.26 -2.03
C TYR A 56 -4.26 16.33 -2.42
N GLU A 57 -3.84 17.13 -1.43
CA GLU A 57 -2.89 18.22 -1.60
C GLU A 57 -1.55 17.73 -2.17
N GLU A 58 -0.86 18.61 -2.92
CA GLU A 58 0.41 18.26 -3.56
C GLU A 58 1.47 17.81 -2.55
N GLU A 59 1.54 18.48 -1.38
CA GLU A 59 2.47 18.08 -0.32
C GLU A 59 2.16 16.69 0.24
N MET A 60 0.88 16.31 0.33
CA MET A 60 0.52 14.96 0.76
C MET A 60 0.88 13.90 -0.31
N LYS A 61 0.78 14.23 -1.59
CA LYS A 61 1.24 13.34 -2.68
C LYS A 61 2.76 13.17 -2.66
N LYS A 62 3.53 14.21 -2.33
CA LYS A 62 4.98 14.11 -2.10
C LYS A 62 5.32 13.21 -0.90
N VAL A 63 4.57 13.32 0.19
CA VAL A 63 4.67 12.37 1.32
C VAL A 63 4.48 10.93 0.82
N GLN A 64 3.40 10.68 0.09
CA GLN A 64 3.11 9.34 -0.44
C GLN A 64 4.23 8.85 -1.35
N ALA A 65 4.80 9.71 -2.21
CA ALA A 65 5.90 9.34 -3.09
C ALA A 65 7.13 8.85 -2.31
N VAL A 66 7.52 9.54 -1.24
CA VAL A 66 8.63 9.13 -0.37
C VAL A 66 8.34 7.79 0.30
N LEU A 67 7.11 7.60 0.83
CA LEU A 67 6.73 6.37 1.52
C LEU A 67 6.66 5.17 0.56
N THR A 68 5.97 5.33 -0.57
CA THR A 68 5.85 4.26 -1.58
C THR A 68 7.21 3.89 -2.14
N ARG A 69 8.10 4.88 -2.40
CA ARG A 69 9.47 4.64 -2.87
C ARG A 69 10.27 3.84 -1.85
N SER A 70 10.19 4.18 -0.57
CA SER A 70 10.90 3.47 0.50
C SER A 70 10.46 2.00 0.58
N SER A 71 9.17 1.74 0.56
CA SER A 71 8.61 0.39 0.59
C SER A 71 8.96 -0.40 -0.68
N LEU A 72 8.87 0.23 -1.86
CA LEU A 72 9.22 -0.38 -3.13
C LEU A 72 10.71 -0.73 -3.19
N TYR A 73 11.57 0.17 -2.71
CA TYR A 73 13.01 -0.09 -2.62
C TYR A 73 13.31 -1.33 -1.77
N LEU A 74 12.75 -1.42 -0.55
CA LEU A 74 12.94 -2.57 0.33
C LEU A 74 12.45 -3.87 -0.30
N ARG A 75 11.28 -3.83 -0.95
CA ARG A 75 10.74 -4.99 -1.65
C ARG A 75 11.67 -5.47 -2.77
N ILE A 76 12.26 -4.55 -3.54
CA ILE A 76 13.22 -4.89 -4.61
C ILE A 76 14.48 -5.54 -4.04
N GLU A 77 15.02 -4.99 -2.94
CA GLU A 77 16.24 -5.50 -2.30
C GLU A 77 16.02 -6.86 -1.63
N GLU A 78 14.91 -7.03 -0.89
CA GLU A 78 14.61 -8.25 -0.14
C GLU A 78 14.27 -9.42 -1.06
N GLU A 79 13.43 -9.19 -2.07
CA GLU A 79 12.98 -10.23 -3.00
C GLU A 79 14.03 -10.55 -4.07
N LYS A 80 15.14 -9.78 -4.16
CA LYS A 80 16.13 -9.88 -5.26
C LYS A 80 15.44 -10.03 -6.61
N MET A 81 14.53 -9.11 -6.89
CA MET A 81 13.52 -9.21 -7.95
C MET A 81 14.11 -9.63 -9.29
N ASP A 82 13.72 -10.79 -9.76
CA ASP A 82 13.98 -11.27 -11.11
C ASP A 82 12.99 -10.66 -12.12
N GLY A 83 13.11 -11.05 -13.39
CA GLY A 83 12.26 -10.54 -14.46
C GLY A 83 10.78 -10.88 -14.29
N GLU A 84 10.44 -11.98 -13.62
CA GLU A 84 9.05 -12.38 -13.35
C GLU A 84 8.43 -11.54 -12.24
N ALA A 85 9.14 -11.35 -11.15
CA ALA A 85 8.72 -10.48 -10.03
C ALA A 85 8.48 -9.04 -10.50
N TRP A 86 9.38 -8.48 -11.32
CA TRP A 86 9.19 -7.20 -11.99
C TRP A 86 7.95 -7.19 -12.90
N GLY A 87 7.73 -8.27 -13.66
CA GLY A 87 6.55 -8.41 -14.52
C GLY A 87 5.25 -8.38 -13.73
N ASN A 88 5.21 -9.04 -12.58
CA ASN A 88 4.05 -9.07 -11.69
C ASN A 88 3.80 -7.70 -11.04
N LEU A 89 4.83 -7.03 -10.55
CA LEU A 89 4.74 -5.68 -10.02
C LEU A 89 4.24 -4.68 -11.07
N TRP A 90 4.70 -4.81 -12.31
CA TRP A 90 4.23 -3.99 -13.43
C TRP A 90 2.76 -4.22 -13.75
N LYS A 91 2.28 -5.47 -13.73
CA LYS A 91 0.86 -5.80 -13.91
C LYS A 91 0.02 -5.20 -12.78
N GLU A 92 0.50 -5.33 -11.55
CA GLU A 92 -0.13 -4.74 -10.37
C GLU A 92 -0.25 -3.22 -10.51
N ALA A 93 0.84 -2.52 -10.83
CA ALA A 93 0.87 -1.08 -11.03
C ALA A 93 -0.12 -0.61 -12.11
N LYS A 94 -0.29 -1.39 -13.17
CA LYS A 94 -1.22 -1.10 -14.28
C LYS A 94 -2.69 -1.32 -13.96
N ALA A 95 -3.04 -1.96 -12.86
CA ALA A 95 -4.43 -2.33 -12.57
C ALA A 95 -5.40 -1.11 -12.53
N ALA A 96 -4.91 0.06 -12.16
CA ALA A 96 -5.70 1.29 -12.11
C ALA A 96 -5.89 1.99 -13.48
N GLN A 97 -5.18 1.58 -14.55
CA GLN A 97 -5.15 2.32 -15.84
C GLN A 97 -6.51 2.46 -16.52
N HIS A 98 -7.46 1.58 -16.23
CA HIS A 98 -8.79 1.59 -16.82
C HIS A 98 -9.81 2.41 -16.02
N GLN A 99 -9.41 2.99 -14.88
CA GLN A 99 -10.30 3.79 -14.05
C GLN A 99 -10.52 5.18 -14.67
N LYS A 100 -11.75 5.69 -14.51
CA LYS A 100 -12.08 7.05 -14.95
C LYS A 100 -11.20 8.07 -14.21
N GLY A 101 -10.61 9.01 -14.93
CA GLY A 101 -9.72 10.02 -14.33
C GLY A 101 -8.26 9.59 -14.15
N TYR A 102 -7.91 8.34 -14.48
CA TYR A 102 -6.54 7.82 -14.30
C TYR A 102 -5.45 8.72 -14.88
N GLN A 103 -5.65 9.29 -16.08
CA GLN A 103 -4.64 10.14 -16.70
C GLN A 103 -4.33 11.40 -15.89
N GLN A 104 -5.37 12.00 -15.27
CA GLN A 104 -5.20 13.16 -14.41
C GLN A 104 -4.50 12.77 -13.11
N ALA A 105 -4.94 11.67 -12.49
CA ALA A 105 -4.30 11.10 -11.31
C ALA A 105 -2.81 10.81 -11.57
N TYR A 106 -2.51 10.11 -12.66
CA TYR A 106 -1.14 9.75 -13.03
C TYR A 106 -0.23 10.99 -13.18
N ARG A 107 -0.68 12.03 -13.89
CA ARG A 107 0.12 13.27 -14.05
C ARG A 107 0.41 13.96 -12.72
N SER A 108 -0.57 13.99 -11.82
CA SER A 108 -0.40 14.58 -10.49
C SER A 108 0.59 13.76 -9.64
N MET A 109 0.50 12.42 -9.67
CA MET A 109 1.43 11.54 -8.97
C MET A 109 2.84 11.58 -9.58
N GLU A 110 2.96 11.66 -10.90
CA GLU A 110 4.24 11.81 -11.61
C GLU A 110 4.97 13.10 -11.22
N ALA A 111 4.26 14.21 -11.09
CA ALA A 111 4.83 15.47 -10.63
C ALA A 111 5.38 15.35 -9.19
N ALA A 112 4.59 14.79 -8.27
CA ALA A 112 5.01 14.58 -6.89
C ALA A 112 6.19 13.61 -6.76
N ALA A 113 6.20 12.53 -7.54
CA ALA A 113 7.30 11.57 -7.61
C ALA A 113 8.59 12.23 -8.10
N LYS A 114 8.50 13.07 -9.13
CA LYS A 114 9.65 13.82 -9.69
C LYS A 114 10.19 14.85 -8.69
N ASP A 115 9.31 15.60 -8.01
CA ASP A 115 9.72 16.60 -7.02
C ASP A 115 10.49 16.00 -5.84
N THR A 116 10.27 14.71 -5.57
CA THR A 116 10.89 13.94 -4.47
C THR A 116 11.85 12.87 -4.96
N GLU A 117 12.36 12.97 -6.20
CA GLU A 117 13.15 11.94 -6.84
C GLU A 117 14.34 11.49 -5.98
N GLY A 118 14.43 10.17 -5.77
CA GLY A 118 15.46 9.52 -4.96
C GLY A 118 15.31 9.69 -3.45
N GLU A 119 14.35 10.48 -2.95
CA GLU A 119 14.15 10.68 -1.50
C GLU A 119 13.41 9.48 -0.89
N MET A 120 13.96 8.94 0.18
CA MET A 120 13.44 7.81 0.95
C MET A 120 13.45 8.10 2.45
N LEU A 121 12.69 7.29 3.19
CA LEU A 121 12.63 7.35 4.66
C LEU A 121 13.75 6.49 5.26
N PHE A 122 14.50 7.04 6.20
CA PHE A 122 15.61 6.37 6.87
C PHE A 122 15.41 6.34 8.38
N TYR A 123 15.64 5.18 8.96
CA TYR A 123 15.72 4.97 10.41
C TYR A 123 17.04 4.30 10.74
N GLN A 124 17.81 4.85 11.69
CA GLN A 124 19.13 4.34 12.07
C GLN A 124 20.06 4.09 10.85
N SER A 125 20.12 5.07 9.93
CA SER A 125 20.92 5.05 8.70
C SER A 125 20.56 3.95 7.69
N LYS A 126 19.42 3.29 7.84
CA LYS A 126 18.89 2.32 6.88
C LYS A 126 17.55 2.79 6.33
N VAL A 127 17.28 2.45 5.07
CA VAL A 127 15.94 2.68 4.52
C VAL A 127 14.95 1.87 5.36
N CYS A 128 13.87 2.51 5.78
CA CYS A 128 12.78 1.85 6.49
C CYS A 128 11.50 1.88 5.65
N GLU A 129 10.59 0.97 5.96
CA GLU A 129 9.33 0.83 5.24
C GLU A 129 8.45 2.07 5.43
N GLY A 130 7.92 2.59 4.34
CA GLY A 130 6.98 3.71 4.33
C GLY A 130 5.56 3.23 4.65
N VAL A 131 5.26 3.06 5.93
CA VAL A 131 3.98 2.51 6.41
C VAL A 131 2.92 3.59 6.48
N PHE A 132 1.75 3.34 5.89
CA PHE A 132 0.63 4.28 5.90
C PHE A 132 -0.72 3.56 5.94
N HIS A 133 -1.74 4.26 6.36
CA HIS A 133 -3.14 3.81 6.37
C HIS A 133 -4.06 4.98 6.04
N ARG A 134 -5.33 4.69 5.75
CA ARG A 134 -6.25 5.71 5.25
C ARG A 134 -6.68 6.71 6.33
N ILE A 135 -7.20 6.22 7.46
CA ILE A 135 -7.72 7.03 8.58
C ILE A 135 -7.38 6.30 9.88
N SER A 136 -6.71 6.97 10.84
CA SER A 136 -6.45 6.39 12.16
C SER A 136 -7.70 6.39 13.05
N SER A 137 -7.60 5.80 14.22
CA SER A 137 -8.66 5.88 15.24
C SER A 137 -8.58 7.16 16.10
N GLY A 138 -7.88 8.20 15.62
CA GLY A 138 -7.60 9.45 16.31
C GLY A 138 -6.15 9.56 16.78
N THR A 139 -5.46 8.43 16.86
CA THR A 139 -4.04 8.29 17.21
C THR A 139 -3.48 7.08 16.45
N THR A 140 -2.25 7.16 15.94
CA THR A 140 -1.61 6.03 15.27
C THR A 140 -1.10 5.01 16.30
N ARG A 141 -0.95 3.76 15.86
CA ARG A 141 -0.48 2.67 16.71
C ARG A 141 1.05 2.68 16.86
N ASP A 142 1.52 2.18 17.99
CA ASP A 142 2.94 1.98 18.26
C ASP A 142 3.43 0.64 17.68
N GLY A 143 4.47 0.69 16.83
CA GLY A 143 5.00 -0.49 16.16
C GLY A 143 5.68 -1.47 17.11
N LEU A 144 6.33 -0.98 18.18
CA LEU A 144 6.95 -1.85 19.16
C LEU A 144 5.89 -2.60 19.97
N GLU A 145 4.77 -1.93 20.33
CA GLU A 145 3.65 -2.58 21.03
C GLU A 145 2.98 -3.66 20.15
N VAL A 146 2.84 -3.40 18.84
CA VAL A 146 2.17 -4.32 17.90
C VAL A 146 3.05 -5.52 17.55
N PHE A 147 4.32 -5.29 17.24
CA PHE A 147 5.20 -6.32 16.69
C PHE A 147 6.18 -6.90 17.72
N GLY A 148 6.48 -6.20 18.82
CA GLY A 148 7.51 -6.59 19.77
C GLY A 148 8.93 -6.57 19.21
N LYS A 149 9.17 -5.87 18.09
CA LYS A 149 10.42 -5.86 17.35
C LYS A 149 11.03 -4.46 17.28
N MET A 150 12.29 -4.34 17.69
CA MET A 150 13.01 -3.06 17.73
C MET A 150 13.13 -2.37 16.37
N GLU A 151 13.24 -3.14 15.28
CA GLU A 151 13.27 -2.62 13.92
C GLU A 151 11.97 -1.91 13.49
N LYS A 152 10.87 -2.12 14.19
CA LYS A 152 9.60 -1.42 14.01
C LYS A 152 9.40 -0.26 14.99
N GLY A 153 10.41 0.06 15.80
CA GLY A 153 10.38 1.12 16.82
C GLY A 153 10.25 2.54 16.24
N TYR A 154 10.50 2.74 14.94
CA TYR A 154 10.27 4.02 14.27
C TYR A 154 8.79 4.35 14.03
N LEU A 155 7.92 3.35 14.14
CA LEU A 155 6.47 3.50 14.04
C LEU A 155 5.92 3.92 15.40
N LEU A 156 6.14 5.16 15.78
CA LEU A 156 5.65 5.70 17.04
C LEU A 156 4.16 6.01 16.98
N SER A 157 3.52 5.97 18.15
CA SER A 157 2.15 6.44 18.30
C SER A 157 2.14 7.96 18.23
N VAL A 158 1.38 8.52 17.29
CA VAL A 158 1.28 9.96 17.02
C VAL A 158 -0.18 10.38 17.03
N ASP A 159 -0.46 11.52 17.61
CA ASP A 159 -1.81 12.10 17.64
C ASP A 159 -2.27 12.46 16.21
N SER A 160 -3.49 12.11 15.87
CA SER A 160 -4.10 12.37 14.55
C SER A 160 -5.60 12.62 14.71
N ASN A 161 -5.96 13.51 15.64
CA ASN A 161 -7.35 13.80 16.01
C ASN A 161 -8.21 14.33 14.86
N TRP A 162 -7.59 14.89 13.82
CA TRP A 162 -8.28 15.28 12.57
C TRP A 162 -9.02 14.11 11.92
N ASP A 163 -8.51 12.90 12.08
CA ASP A 163 -9.08 11.69 11.51
C ASP A 163 -10.50 11.42 11.96
N MET A 164 -10.88 11.91 13.16
CA MET A 164 -12.25 11.78 13.69
C MET A 164 -13.30 12.51 12.84
N TYR A 165 -12.89 13.46 11.99
CA TYR A 165 -13.75 14.18 11.06
C TYR A 165 -13.71 13.62 9.63
N GLY A 166 -12.93 12.57 9.40
CA GLY A 166 -12.79 11.94 8.10
C GLY A 166 -13.99 11.07 7.73
N ASP A 167 -14.39 11.11 6.46
CA ASP A 167 -15.44 10.23 5.94
C ASP A 167 -15.03 8.76 6.13
N GLY A 168 -15.91 8.01 6.81
CA GLY A 168 -15.67 6.60 7.14
C GLY A 168 -14.82 6.38 8.39
N TYR A 169 -14.57 7.40 9.21
CA TYR A 169 -13.97 7.22 10.55
C TYR A 169 -14.75 6.23 11.41
N LEU A 170 -16.08 6.33 11.40
CA LEU A 170 -16.97 5.35 11.99
C LEU A 170 -17.70 4.59 10.89
N SER A 171 -17.64 3.28 10.93
CA SER A 171 -18.31 2.43 9.95
C SER A 171 -18.87 1.16 10.61
N GLY A 172 -20.05 0.77 10.17
CA GLY A 172 -20.73 -0.45 10.65
C GLY A 172 -20.76 -1.53 9.58
N GLN A 173 -20.38 -2.76 9.94
CA GLN A 173 -20.59 -3.94 9.11
C GLN A 173 -21.48 -4.94 9.83
N TYR A 174 -22.33 -5.64 9.07
CA TYR A 174 -23.37 -6.52 9.59
C TYR A 174 -23.23 -7.90 8.97
N PHE A 175 -23.22 -8.91 9.82
CA PHE A 175 -23.21 -10.33 9.41
C PHE A 175 -24.41 -11.05 10.00
N SER A 176 -25.01 -11.96 9.26
CA SER A 176 -25.86 -12.97 9.88
C SER A 176 -24.96 -13.94 10.67
N GLU A 177 -25.49 -14.53 11.75
CA GLU A 177 -24.74 -15.49 12.54
C GLU A 177 -24.20 -16.65 11.69
N GLY A 178 -25.07 -17.20 10.80
CA GLY A 178 -24.68 -18.30 9.91
C GLY A 178 -23.54 -17.93 8.94
N ALA A 179 -23.60 -16.73 8.33
CA ALA A 179 -22.55 -16.27 7.42
C ALA A 179 -21.21 -16.04 8.14
N LEU A 180 -21.25 -15.47 9.36
CA LEU A 180 -20.06 -15.27 10.17
C LEU A 180 -19.42 -16.60 10.59
N ARG A 181 -20.24 -17.55 11.05
CA ARG A 181 -19.82 -18.92 11.41
C ARG A 181 -19.16 -19.61 10.22
N GLU A 182 -19.82 -19.65 9.07
CA GLU A 182 -19.32 -20.31 7.86
C GLU A 182 -17.97 -19.72 7.42
N GLN A 183 -17.85 -18.39 7.42
CA GLN A 183 -16.61 -17.71 7.01
C GLN A 183 -15.45 -18.03 7.96
N LEU A 184 -15.70 -18.05 9.27
CA LEU A 184 -14.70 -18.38 10.28
C LEU A 184 -14.29 -19.86 10.23
N GLU A 185 -15.24 -20.79 10.14
CA GLU A 185 -14.96 -22.24 10.05
C GLU A 185 -14.19 -22.59 8.78
N LYS A 186 -14.50 -21.93 7.65
CA LYS A 186 -13.77 -22.12 6.39
C LYS A 186 -12.34 -21.63 6.47
N ALA A 187 -12.09 -20.51 7.18
CA ALA A 187 -10.76 -19.94 7.31
C ALA A 187 -9.87 -20.68 8.32
N TYR A 188 -10.48 -21.24 9.35
CA TYR A 188 -9.74 -21.87 10.46
C TYR A 188 -10.09 -23.36 10.60
N PRO A 189 -9.37 -24.27 9.91
CA PRO A 189 -9.58 -25.71 10.07
C PRO A 189 -9.50 -26.14 11.53
N GLY A 190 -10.48 -26.91 12.01
CA GLY A 190 -10.58 -27.35 13.41
C GLY A 190 -11.07 -26.27 14.39
N LEU A 191 -11.64 -25.17 13.90
CA LEU A 191 -12.45 -24.27 14.71
C LEU A 191 -13.72 -24.99 15.15
N VAL A 192 -14.03 -24.90 16.43
CA VAL A 192 -15.23 -25.51 17.03
C VAL A 192 -16.02 -24.41 17.72
N PHE A 193 -17.28 -24.29 17.32
CA PHE A 193 -18.30 -23.51 18.03
C PHE A 193 -19.22 -24.43 18.83
N THR A 194 -19.68 -23.98 19.96
CA THR A 194 -20.73 -24.64 20.75
C THR A 194 -22.13 -24.27 20.23
N GLU A 195 -23.18 -24.69 20.94
CA GLU A 195 -24.59 -24.31 20.65
C GLU A 195 -24.91 -22.83 21.03
N GLU A 196 -23.96 -22.15 21.75
CA GLU A 196 -24.13 -20.76 22.10
C GLU A 196 -24.05 -19.84 20.85
N PRO A 197 -24.69 -18.66 20.87
CA PRO A 197 -24.55 -17.66 19.82
C PRO A 197 -23.09 -17.33 19.52
N VAL A 198 -22.77 -17.15 18.26
CA VAL A 198 -21.36 -16.92 17.82
C VAL A 198 -20.75 -15.69 18.46
N GLU A 199 -21.53 -14.63 18.65
CA GLU A 199 -21.06 -13.42 19.31
C GLU A 199 -20.58 -13.64 20.75
N ASN A 200 -21.14 -14.62 21.47
CA ASN A 200 -20.72 -14.98 22.82
C ASN A 200 -19.42 -15.81 22.84
N GLN A 201 -19.02 -16.33 21.67
CA GLN A 201 -17.83 -17.15 21.49
C GLN A 201 -16.67 -16.41 20.86
N ILE A 202 -16.83 -15.10 20.64
CA ILE A 202 -15.78 -14.18 20.17
C ILE A 202 -15.42 -13.24 21.33
N ASN A 203 -14.22 -13.40 21.90
CA ASN A 203 -13.78 -12.61 23.04
C ASN A 203 -12.52 -11.80 22.70
N MET A 204 -12.63 -10.48 22.74
CA MET A 204 -11.55 -9.51 22.48
C MET A 204 -10.77 -9.23 23.76
N TYR A 205 -9.82 -10.08 24.09
CA TYR A 205 -9.16 -10.04 25.41
C TYR A 205 -7.93 -9.14 25.49
N LYS A 206 -7.35 -8.73 24.34
CA LYS A 206 -6.18 -7.84 24.35
C LYS A 206 -6.28 -6.78 23.28
N ARG A 207 -6.17 -5.51 23.71
CA ARG A 207 -6.08 -4.33 22.85
C ARG A 207 -4.77 -3.60 23.09
N ASP A 208 -4.30 -2.87 22.09
CA ASP A 208 -3.25 -1.88 22.27
C ASP A 208 -3.79 -0.58 22.93
N LYS A 209 -2.89 0.35 23.22
CA LYS A 209 -3.21 1.61 23.91
C LYS A 209 -4.19 2.51 23.16
N VAL A 210 -4.30 2.33 21.84
CA VAL A 210 -5.20 3.15 20.98
C VAL A 210 -6.48 2.39 20.61
N GLY A 211 -6.70 1.21 21.19
CA GLY A 211 -7.95 0.47 21.13
C GLY A 211 -8.06 -0.58 20.02
N HIS A 212 -7.02 -0.78 19.21
CA HIS A 212 -7.00 -1.87 18.24
C HIS A 212 -6.85 -3.22 18.93
N ILE A 213 -7.57 -4.22 18.47
CA ILE A 213 -7.49 -5.58 18.98
C ILE A 213 -6.15 -6.18 18.55
N LEU A 214 -5.33 -6.59 19.52
CA LEU A 214 -4.12 -7.36 19.29
C LEU A 214 -4.44 -8.83 19.15
N PHE A 215 -5.25 -9.36 20.08
CA PHE A 215 -5.68 -10.76 20.09
C PHE A 215 -7.13 -10.91 20.53
N LEU A 216 -7.79 -11.90 19.94
CA LEU A 216 -9.14 -12.35 20.31
C LEU A 216 -9.20 -13.88 20.26
N THR A 217 -10.11 -14.45 21.03
CA THR A 217 -10.50 -15.85 20.88
C THR A 217 -11.76 -15.97 20.04
N VAL A 218 -11.81 -16.97 19.19
CA VAL A 218 -12.98 -17.36 18.39
C VAL A 218 -13.17 -18.84 18.61
N GLY A 219 -14.23 -19.24 19.33
CA GLY A 219 -14.41 -20.61 19.77
C GLY A 219 -13.15 -21.12 20.51
N ASN A 220 -12.56 -22.19 20.02
CA ASN A 220 -11.33 -22.78 20.55
C ASN A 220 -10.01 -22.23 19.98
N LYS A 221 -10.05 -21.18 19.17
CA LYS A 221 -8.86 -20.59 18.51
C LYS A 221 -8.52 -19.22 19.07
N THR A 222 -7.22 -18.91 19.13
CA THR A 222 -6.70 -17.55 19.37
C THR A 222 -6.12 -17.02 18.06
N ILE A 223 -6.56 -15.84 17.63
CA ILE A 223 -6.13 -15.19 16.39
C ILE A 223 -5.80 -13.73 16.65
N SER A 224 -5.03 -13.12 15.75
CA SER A 224 -4.75 -11.69 15.84
C SER A 224 -5.96 -10.85 15.38
N GLY A 225 -6.09 -9.63 15.95
CA GLY A 225 -7.13 -8.71 15.51
C GLY A 225 -6.98 -8.27 14.05
N GLU A 226 -5.73 -8.21 13.55
CA GLU A 226 -5.48 -7.86 12.16
C GLU A 226 -5.89 -8.99 11.19
N GLU A 227 -5.60 -10.24 11.56
CA GLU A 227 -6.02 -11.43 10.81
C GLU A 227 -7.55 -11.53 10.76
N PHE A 228 -8.23 -11.32 11.90
CA PHE A 228 -9.69 -11.28 11.96
C PHE A 228 -10.27 -10.14 11.11
N ARG A 229 -9.65 -8.94 11.17
CA ARG A 229 -10.02 -7.80 10.33
C ARG A 229 -9.95 -8.13 8.84
N GLN A 230 -8.85 -8.71 8.40
CA GLN A 230 -8.63 -9.07 6.99
C GLN A 230 -9.60 -10.13 6.53
N LEU A 231 -9.85 -11.16 7.33
CA LEU A 231 -10.78 -12.24 7.01
C LEU A 231 -12.20 -11.73 6.79
N LEU A 232 -12.67 -10.84 7.67
CA LEU A 232 -14.04 -10.29 7.59
C LEU A 232 -14.12 -8.99 6.78
N GLU A 233 -13.02 -8.57 6.16
CA GLU A 233 -12.91 -7.31 5.40
C GLU A 233 -13.34 -6.08 6.22
N LEU A 234 -13.12 -6.12 7.54
CA LEU A 234 -13.45 -4.99 8.41
C LEU A 234 -12.53 -3.81 8.11
N PRO A 235 -13.05 -2.57 8.13
CA PRO A 235 -12.25 -1.37 7.88
C PRO A 235 -11.05 -1.23 8.84
N SER A 236 -11.22 -1.62 10.10
CA SER A 236 -10.19 -1.50 11.14
C SER A 236 -10.28 -2.65 12.13
N SER A 237 -9.15 -2.99 12.78
CA SER A 237 -9.13 -3.88 13.95
C SER A 237 -9.50 -3.15 15.26
N ASN A 238 -9.77 -1.84 15.21
CA ASN A 238 -10.39 -1.10 16.31
C ASN A 238 -11.91 -1.15 16.17
N PHE A 239 -12.51 -2.23 16.63
CA PHE A 239 -13.97 -2.41 16.55
C PHE A 239 -14.57 -2.84 17.88
N THR A 240 -15.88 -2.59 18.00
CA THR A 240 -16.78 -3.24 18.97
C THR A 240 -17.78 -4.11 18.23
N MET A 241 -18.24 -5.16 18.88
CA MET A 241 -19.20 -6.12 18.34
C MET A 241 -20.42 -6.16 19.24
N GLN A 242 -21.59 -6.22 18.64
CA GLN A 242 -22.86 -6.37 19.37
C GLN A 242 -23.95 -6.99 18.50
N ALA A 243 -24.87 -7.75 19.11
CA ALA A 243 -26.08 -8.19 18.45
C ALA A 243 -26.98 -6.98 18.16
N ALA A 244 -27.51 -6.88 16.94
CA ALA A 244 -28.40 -5.83 16.49
C ALA A 244 -29.34 -6.36 15.41
N ASP A 245 -30.65 -6.30 15.63
CA ASP A 245 -31.70 -6.67 14.66
C ASP A 245 -31.50 -8.06 14.04
N GLY A 246 -31.18 -9.08 14.86
CA GLY A 246 -30.93 -10.45 14.43
C GLY A 246 -29.64 -10.66 13.62
N LYS A 247 -28.76 -9.68 13.63
CA LYS A 247 -27.41 -9.71 13.02
C LYS A 247 -26.35 -9.36 14.05
N ILE A 248 -25.13 -9.66 13.73
CA ILE A 248 -23.95 -9.24 14.48
C ILE A 248 -23.39 -8.00 13.79
N ARG A 249 -23.35 -6.87 14.51
CA ARG A 249 -22.80 -5.60 14.05
C ARG A 249 -21.39 -5.41 14.58
N PHE A 250 -20.45 -5.14 13.67
CA PHE A 250 -19.12 -4.64 13.98
C PHE A 250 -19.11 -3.13 13.74
N LEU A 251 -18.85 -2.34 14.77
CA LEU A 251 -18.67 -0.89 14.67
C LEU A 251 -17.17 -0.60 14.74
N CYS A 252 -16.60 -0.20 13.61
CA CYS A 252 -15.16 0.05 13.44
C CYS A 252 -14.84 1.54 13.56
N LYS A 253 -13.67 1.86 14.16
CA LYS A 253 -13.07 3.20 14.18
C LYS A 253 -11.81 3.20 13.32
N GLY A 254 -11.72 4.17 12.38
CA GLY A 254 -10.62 4.29 11.43
C GLY A 254 -10.70 3.33 10.25
N GLN A 255 -9.76 3.46 9.33
CA GLN A 255 -9.63 2.64 8.10
C GLN A 255 -8.17 2.24 7.89
N GLY A 256 -7.89 0.94 7.93
CA GLY A 256 -6.56 0.36 7.81
C GLY A 256 -6.02 -0.17 9.13
N HIS A 257 -4.73 -0.50 9.11
CA HIS A 257 -4.03 -1.11 10.25
C HIS A 257 -3.62 -0.12 11.36
N GLY A 258 -3.72 1.20 11.12
CA GLY A 258 -3.46 2.26 12.10
C GLY A 258 -1.98 2.55 12.37
N LEU A 259 -1.01 1.91 11.70
CA LEU A 259 0.42 2.13 11.89
C LEU A 259 0.97 3.19 10.92
N GLY A 260 1.98 3.94 11.35
CA GLY A 260 2.67 4.93 10.54
C GLY A 260 1.79 6.13 10.19
N LEU A 261 1.80 6.60 8.95
CA LEU A 261 1.10 7.82 8.54
C LEU A 261 -0.39 7.59 8.28
N SER A 262 -1.25 8.45 8.85
CA SER A 262 -2.63 8.60 8.39
C SER A 262 -2.67 9.47 7.13
N GLN A 263 -3.19 8.93 6.03
CA GLN A 263 -3.31 9.68 4.78
C GLN A 263 -4.28 10.86 4.91
N TYR A 264 -5.39 10.67 5.61
CA TYR A 264 -6.34 11.76 5.86
C TYR A 264 -5.71 12.84 6.75
N GLY A 265 -5.12 12.49 7.88
CA GLY A 265 -4.47 13.43 8.78
C GLY A 265 -3.29 14.16 8.12
N GLY A 266 -2.47 13.45 7.35
CA GLY A 266 -1.40 14.07 6.54
C GLY A 266 -1.93 15.08 5.53
N ASN A 267 -3.08 14.78 4.89
CA ASN A 267 -3.72 15.71 3.96
C ASN A 267 -4.32 16.94 4.67
N VAL A 268 -4.81 16.80 5.90
CA VAL A 268 -5.23 17.96 6.71
C VAL A 268 -4.03 18.85 7.01
N LEU A 269 -2.91 18.29 7.45
CA LEU A 269 -1.68 19.05 7.68
C LEU A 269 -1.18 19.76 6.41
N ALA A 270 -1.27 19.12 5.26
CA ALA A 270 -0.95 19.74 3.97
C ALA A 270 -1.86 20.93 3.66
N LYS A 271 -3.17 20.83 3.91
CA LYS A 271 -4.14 21.94 3.79
C LYS A 271 -3.84 23.09 4.74
N GLU A 272 -3.26 22.80 5.89
CA GLU A 272 -2.78 23.80 6.86
C GLU A 272 -1.43 24.42 6.46
N GLY A 273 -0.88 24.07 5.29
CA GLY A 273 0.35 24.63 4.73
C GLY A 273 1.63 23.94 5.20
N LYS A 274 1.55 22.75 5.80
CA LYS A 274 2.73 21.96 6.15
C LYS A 274 3.36 21.35 4.90
N SER A 275 4.67 21.46 4.78
CA SER A 275 5.45 20.79 3.74
C SER A 275 5.49 19.28 3.96
N TYR A 276 5.74 18.51 2.88
CA TYR A 276 5.86 17.05 2.98
C TYR A 276 6.93 16.60 3.98
N LYS A 277 8.03 17.36 4.13
CA LYS A 277 9.07 17.05 5.14
C LYS A 277 8.58 17.25 6.58
N GLU A 278 7.78 18.29 6.83
CA GLU A 278 7.17 18.50 8.14
C GLU A 278 6.13 17.43 8.46
N ILE A 279 5.33 17.02 7.47
CA ILE A 279 4.33 15.95 7.62
C ILE A 279 5.04 14.62 7.90
N LEU A 280 6.09 14.27 7.14
CA LEU A 280 6.87 13.06 7.39
C LEU A 280 7.53 13.08 8.77
N ARG A 281 8.11 14.21 9.19
CA ARG A 281 8.69 14.35 10.54
C ARG A 281 7.63 14.21 11.64
N TYR A 282 6.41 14.66 11.40
CA TYR A 282 5.31 14.53 12.35
C TYR A 282 4.94 13.07 12.62
N TYR A 283 4.74 12.29 11.55
CA TYR A 283 4.34 10.88 11.68
C TYR A 283 5.51 9.92 11.93
N PHE A 284 6.73 10.32 11.56
CA PHE A 284 7.96 9.52 11.71
C PHE A 284 9.06 10.37 12.37
N PRO A 285 8.89 10.77 13.64
CA PRO A 285 9.81 11.72 14.29
C PRO A 285 11.24 11.18 14.44
N GLU A 286 11.43 9.86 14.49
CA GLU A 286 12.73 9.20 14.58
C GLU A 286 13.39 8.95 13.21
N CYS A 287 12.71 9.33 12.11
CA CYS A 287 13.19 9.10 10.76
C CYS A 287 13.69 10.38 10.10
N GLY A 288 14.65 10.22 9.20
CA GLY A 288 15.10 11.28 8.29
C GLY A 288 14.66 10.99 6.85
N VAL A 289 14.46 12.05 6.06
CA VAL A 289 14.27 11.96 4.61
C VAL A 289 15.58 12.30 3.94
N GLN A 290 16.14 11.37 3.18
CA GLN A 290 17.41 11.50 2.50
C GLN A 290 17.35 10.92 1.09
N LYS A 291 18.15 11.45 0.18
CA LYS A 291 18.40 10.78 -1.10
C LYS A 291 19.34 9.61 -0.86
N LYS A 292 19.00 8.48 -1.43
CA LYS A 292 19.94 7.36 -1.45
C LYS A 292 20.93 7.61 -2.60
N ASP A 293 22.21 7.66 -2.27
CA ASP A 293 23.27 7.66 -3.28
C ASP A 293 23.18 6.38 -4.11
N SER A 294 23.18 6.55 -5.44
CA SER A 294 23.03 5.49 -6.45
C SER A 294 24.26 4.60 -6.52
#